data_3299737a6988c8a5c464b085deb04e98
#
_entry.id   3299737a6988c8a5c464b085deb04e98
#
_cell.length_a   1.000
_cell.length_b   1.000
_cell.length_c   1.000
_cell.angle_alpha   90.00
_cell.angle_beta   90.00
_cell.angle_gamma   90.00
#
_symmetry.space_group_name_H-M   'P 1'
#
loop_
_entity.id
_entity.type
_entity.pdbx_description
1 polymer ?
#
loop_
_entity_poly.entity_id
_entity_poly.type
_entity_poly.pdbx_seq_one_letter_code
_entity_poly.pdbx_strand_id
1 'polypeptide(L)'
;MLGAFANAFRTPDLRRKLLFVLLIITIFRLGSQVPTPGVNVANVQACISQLEEGGLYSLINLFSGGALLQLTIFALGIMPYITASIILQLLVVVIPRLEALKKEGQAGQAKITQYTRYLTLGLAVLQATGIVALARNGALLQGCTRDLLHDDTTSTFLVMVVTMTAGTAVIMWLGELITDRGIGNGMSILIFTQVVATFPAALWGVQTSKGWLVFGVVMVIGLILVAAVIFIEQAQRRIPVQYARRMVGRKMFGGNSTYIPLKVNQAGIIPVIFASSLLYLPAMAVQFNPESSNPVLDFIGTYLVGGDHPLYMISYFALIIFFTYFYVSITFNPVEVADNMKKYGGFIPGIRAGKPTEDYLSYVLSRITFPGAIYLGLISLVPLIAFAAIEASQNFPFGGTSILIMVGVALDTVKQIESQLQQRNYEGFLK
;
A
#
# COMPACT_ATOMS: atom_id res chain seq x y z
N MET A 1 19.75 1.56 -13.03
CA MET A 1 19.28 1.28 -11.67
C MET A 1 20.40 0.82 -10.73
N LEU A 2 21.14 -0.27 -10.98
CA LEU A 2 22.25 -0.70 -10.10
C LEU A 2 23.34 0.37 -9.94
N GLY A 3 23.67 1.11 -10.99
CA GLY A 3 24.62 2.24 -10.93
C GLY A 3 24.15 3.40 -10.05
N ALA A 4 22.84 3.68 -10.01
CA ALA A 4 22.28 4.72 -9.15
C ALA A 4 22.43 4.34 -7.66
N PHE A 5 22.20 3.08 -7.29
CA PHE A 5 22.43 2.59 -5.94
C PHE A 5 23.91 2.67 -5.53
N ALA A 6 24.83 2.23 -6.39
CA ALA A 6 26.26 2.30 -6.12
C ALA A 6 26.71 3.77 -5.91
N ASN A 7 26.22 4.69 -6.71
CA ASN A 7 26.52 6.12 -6.59
C ASN A 7 25.86 6.76 -5.36
N ALA A 8 24.65 6.31 -4.96
CA ALA A 8 23.99 6.75 -3.75
C ALA A 8 24.80 6.44 -2.49
N PHE A 9 25.41 5.24 -2.40
CA PHE A 9 26.27 4.87 -1.27
C PHE A 9 27.60 5.66 -1.24
N ARG A 10 28.10 6.13 -2.39
CA ARG A 10 29.28 7.01 -2.47
C ARG A 10 29.02 8.43 -2.00
N THR A 11 27.77 8.88 -2.05
CA THR A 11 27.39 10.24 -1.65
C THR A 11 27.08 10.29 -0.15
N PRO A 12 27.84 11.08 0.68
CA PRO A 12 27.76 11.02 2.15
C PRO A 12 26.36 11.25 2.72
N ASP A 13 25.59 12.21 2.18
CA ASP A 13 24.26 12.55 2.70
C ASP A 13 23.22 11.49 2.32
N LEU A 14 23.25 10.97 1.09
CA LEU A 14 22.38 9.88 0.67
C LEU A 14 22.68 8.61 1.45
N ARG A 15 23.95 8.33 1.70
CA ARG A 15 24.38 7.22 2.55
C ARG A 15 23.82 7.34 3.97
N ARG A 16 23.86 8.54 4.58
CA ARG A 16 23.26 8.77 5.92
C ARG A 16 21.77 8.52 5.93
N LYS A 17 21.05 9.01 4.92
CA LYS A 17 19.60 8.81 4.77
C LYS A 17 19.25 7.33 4.56
N LEU A 18 20.00 6.60 3.71
CA LEU A 18 19.81 5.17 3.49
C LEU A 18 20.08 4.35 4.75
N LEU A 19 21.18 4.64 5.45
CA LEU A 19 21.50 3.96 6.72
C LEU A 19 20.44 4.24 7.79
N PHE A 20 19.91 5.46 7.82
CA PHE A 20 18.80 5.82 8.71
C PHE A 20 17.54 5.01 8.42
N VAL A 21 17.15 4.86 7.14
CA VAL A 21 16.02 4.04 6.73
C VAL A 21 16.24 2.58 7.11
N LEU A 22 17.43 2.04 6.86
CA LEU A 22 17.80 0.65 7.26
C LEU A 22 17.72 0.45 8.77
N LEU A 23 18.18 1.43 9.56
CA LEU A 23 18.07 1.39 11.02
C LEU A 23 16.60 1.30 11.46
N ILE A 24 15.74 2.14 10.91
CA ILE A 24 14.30 2.11 11.24
C ILE A 24 13.66 0.79 10.83
N ILE A 25 13.98 0.26 9.65
CA ILE A 25 13.52 -1.05 9.20
C ILE A 25 13.93 -2.13 10.20
N THR A 26 15.17 -2.09 10.68
CA THR A 26 15.67 -3.04 11.69
C THR A 26 14.89 -2.94 12.99
N ILE A 27 14.67 -1.72 13.52
CA ILE A 27 13.88 -1.49 14.73
C ILE A 27 12.46 -2.02 14.55
N PHE A 28 11.85 -1.73 13.40
CA PHE A 28 10.51 -2.20 13.06
C PHE A 28 10.44 -3.74 13.02
N ARG A 29 11.42 -4.41 12.42
CA ARG A 29 11.48 -5.88 12.37
C ARG A 29 11.73 -6.50 13.73
N LEU A 30 12.56 -5.91 14.58
CA LEU A 30 12.74 -6.35 15.95
C LEU A 30 11.44 -6.23 16.76
N GLY A 31 10.72 -5.12 16.66
CA GLY A 31 9.43 -4.93 17.34
C GLY A 31 8.35 -5.90 16.86
N SER A 32 8.40 -6.34 15.59
CA SER A 32 7.47 -7.34 15.06
C SER A 32 7.70 -8.76 15.58
N GLN A 33 8.78 -9.02 16.32
CA GLN A 33 9.09 -10.29 16.97
C GLN A 33 8.79 -10.27 18.48
N VAL A 34 8.51 -9.11 19.06
CA VAL A 34 8.25 -8.99 20.51
C VAL A 34 6.78 -9.33 20.79
N PRO A 35 6.47 -10.40 21.50
CA PRO A 35 5.09 -10.77 21.81
C PRO A 35 4.41 -9.74 22.73
N THR A 36 3.11 -9.58 22.60
CA THR A 36 2.32 -8.74 23.50
C THR A 36 2.26 -9.39 24.91
N PRO A 37 2.31 -8.61 25.98
CA PRO A 37 2.16 -9.14 27.33
C PRO A 37 0.87 -9.94 27.50
N GLY A 38 0.95 -11.12 28.12
CA GLY A 38 -0.18 -12.02 28.33
C GLY A 38 -0.35 -13.11 27.27
N VAL A 39 0.43 -13.12 26.20
CA VAL A 39 0.39 -14.15 25.14
C VAL A 39 1.26 -15.35 25.52
N ASN A 40 0.70 -16.55 25.37
CA ASN A 40 1.42 -17.80 25.51
C ASN A 40 2.15 -18.16 24.20
N VAL A 41 3.39 -17.72 24.08
CA VAL A 41 4.18 -17.87 22.84
C VAL A 41 4.36 -19.35 22.42
N ALA A 42 4.52 -20.27 23.38
CA ALA A 42 4.69 -21.68 23.09
C ALA A 42 3.42 -22.30 22.46
N ASN A 43 2.24 -21.95 23.01
CA ASN A 43 0.98 -22.41 22.46
C ASN A 43 0.69 -21.78 21.08
N VAL A 44 0.97 -20.48 20.93
CA VAL A 44 0.81 -19.78 19.63
C VAL A 44 1.68 -20.42 18.55
N GLN A 45 2.95 -20.71 18.82
CA GLN A 45 3.85 -21.38 17.87
C GLN A 45 3.39 -22.79 17.53
N ALA A 46 2.94 -23.56 18.53
CA ALA A 46 2.39 -24.89 18.30
C ALA A 46 1.10 -24.85 17.46
N CYS A 47 0.25 -23.83 17.63
CA CYS A 47 -0.95 -23.64 16.83
C CYS A 47 -0.60 -23.25 15.39
N ILE A 48 0.33 -22.29 15.18
CA ILE A 48 0.75 -21.88 13.85
C ILE A 48 1.31 -23.04 13.04
N SER A 49 2.02 -23.98 13.66
CA SER A 49 2.58 -25.16 12.98
C SER A 49 1.50 -26.19 12.54
N GLN A 50 0.30 -26.12 13.11
CA GLN A 50 -0.83 -27.01 12.81
C GLN A 50 -1.86 -26.39 11.85
N LEU A 51 -1.79 -25.07 11.62
CA LEU A 51 -2.70 -24.38 10.73
C LEU A 51 -2.34 -24.68 9.27
N GLU A 52 -3.30 -25.26 8.55
CA GLU A 52 -3.36 -25.12 7.10
C GLU A 52 -3.77 -23.67 6.82
N GLU A 53 -2.78 -22.85 6.44
CA GLU A 53 -2.98 -21.40 6.23
C GLU A 53 -3.98 -21.17 5.09
N GLY A 54 -5.19 -20.78 5.43
CA GLY A 54 -6.27 -20.51 4.50
C GLY A 54 -6.97 -19.18 4.72
N GLY A 55 -7.40 -18.52 3.65
CA GLY A 55 -8.35 -17.42 3.64
C GLY A 55 -7.82 -16.04 4.01
N LEU A 56 -8.70 -15.27 4.63
CA LEU A 56 -8.51 -13.89 5.03
C LEU A 56 -7.29 -13.65 5.92
N TYR A 57 -6.96 -14.62 6.78
CA TYR A 57 -5.80 -14.56 7.67
C TYR A 57 -4.47 -14.44 6.93
N SER A 58 -4.35 -15.06 5.75
CA SER A 58 -3.16 -14.97 4.91
C SER A 58 -2.93 -13.53 4.42
N LEU A 59 -4.00 -12.83 4.02
CA LEU A 59 -3.90 -11.43 3.60
C LEU A 59 -3.51 -10.50 4.76
N ILE A 60 -4.14 -10.67 5.93
CA ILE A 60 -3.82 -9.87 7.11
C ILE A 60 -2.39 -10.15 7.57
N ASN A 61 -1.99 -11.41 7.55
CA ASN A 61 -0.64 -11.82 7.90
C ASN A 61 0.41 -11.23 6.96
N LEU A 62 0.10 -11.12 5.67
CA LEU A 62 0.94 -10.46 4.68
C LEU A 62 1.18 -8.99 5.03
N PHE A 63 0.12 -8.24 5.38
CA PHE A 63 0.21 -6.82 5.74
C PHE A 63 0.79 -6.59 7.14
N SER A 64 0.77 -7.58 8.03
CA SER A 64 1.43 -7.51 9.34
C SER A 64 2.86 -8.04 9.32
N GLY A 65 3.30 -8.67 8.21
CA GLY A 65 4.63 -9.25 8.08
C GLY A 65 4.88 -10.44 9.02
N GLY A 66 3.84 -11.22 9.35
CA GLY A 66 3.88 -12.34 10.28
C GLY A 66 3.60 -11.97 11.74
N ALA A 67 3.49 -10.68 12.05
CA ALA A 67 3.32 -10.20 13.42
C ALA A 67 1.95 -10.51 14.03
N LEU A 68 0.89 -10.59 13.21
CA LEU A 68 -0.48 -10.85 13.67
C LEU A 68 -0.63 -12.26 14.23
N LEU A 69 -0.17 -13.27 13.52
CA LEU A 69 -0.28 -14.66 13.96
C LEU A 69 0.49 -14.92 15.25
N GLN A 70 1.57 -14.17 15.48
CA GLN A 70 2.37 -14.24 16.69
C GLN A 70 1.84 -13.36 17.83
N LEU A 71 0.75 -12.59 17.61
CA LEU A 71 0.19 -11.64 18.58
C LEU A 71 1.25 -10.71 19.17
N THR A 72 2.10 -10.14 18.31
CA THR A 72 3.19 -9.25 18.72
C THR A 72 2.69 -7.83 19.00
N ILE A 73 3.54 -6.98 19.55
CA ILE A 73 3.25 -5.55 19.79
C ILE A 73 2.84 -4.84 18.48
N PHE A 74 3.43 -5.25 17.36
CA PHE A 74 3.13 -4.72 16.02
C PHE A 74 2.13 -5.56 15.22
N ALA A 75 1.29 -6.36 15.89
CA ALA A 75 0.33 -7.25 15.25
C ALA A 75 -0.63 -6.55 14.26
N LEU A 76 -1.10 -5.35 14.58
CA LEU A 76 -1.94 -4.55 13.69
C LEU A 76 -1.19 -4.01 12.47
N GLY A 77 0.14 -3.98 12.53
CA GLY A 77 0.97 -3.42 11.48
C GLY A 77 0.60 -1.97 11.15
N ILE A 78 0.65 -1.63 9.87
CA ILE A 78 0.36 -0.30 9.34
C ILE A 78 -1.10 -0.12 8.90
N MET A 79 -1.92 -1.20 8.93
CA MET A 79 -3.29 -1.22 8.41
C MET A 79 -4.19 -0.12 8.98
N PRO A 80 -4.21 0.16 10.31
CA PRO A 80 -5.05 1.23 10.87
C PRO A 80 -4.73 2.60 10.29
N TYR A 81 -3.44 2.89 10.03
CA TYR A 81 -3.01 4.15 9.43
C TYR A 81 -3.43 4.26 7.96
N ILE A 82 -3.27 3.18 7.19
CA ILE A 82 -3.69 3.17 5.79
C ILE A 82 -5.19 3.42 5.71
N THR A 83 -5.99 2.69 6.48
CA THR A 83 -7.45 2.84 6.52
C THR A 83 -7.86 4.26 6.93
N ALA A 84 -7.22 4.84 7.94
CA ALA A 84 -7.45 6.21 8.37
C ALA A 84 -7.12 7.23 7.28
N SER A 85 -5.98 7.06 6.60
CA SER A 85 -5.54 7.93 5.51
C SER A 85 -6.52 7.88 4.34
N ILE A 86 -7.01 6.68 4.00
CA ILE A 86 -8.04 6.47 2.97
C ILE A 86 -9.33 7.20 3.33
N ILE A 87 -9.85 6.97 4.53
CA ILE A 87 -11.09 7.58 5.01
C ILE A 87 -10.97 9.11 4.96
N LEU A 88 -9.84 9.67 5.41
CA LEU A 88 -9.65 11.12 5.35
C LEU A 88 -9.51 11.67 3.93
N GLN A 89 -8.85 10.95 3.03
CA GLN A 89 -8.79 11.34 1.62
C GLN A 89 -10.18 11.39 0.98
N LEU A 90 -11.05 10.42 1.30
CA LEU A 90 -12.45 10.42 0.88
C LEU A 90 -13.21 11.61 1.50
N LEU A 91 -13.04 11.84 2.79
CA LEU A 91 -13.72 12.92 3.52
C LEU A 91 -13.29 14.32 3.03
N VAL A 92 -12.04 14.49 2.60
CA VAL A 92 -11.56 15.75 2.01
C VAL A 92 -12.34 16.13 0.74
N VAL A 93 -12.83 15.15 -0.02
CA VAL A 93 -13.63 15.40 -1.23
C VAL A 93 -15.07 15.73 -0.89
N VAL A 94 -15.61 15.13 0.18
CA VAL A 94 -17.02 15.25 0.56
C VAL A 94 -17.27 16.46 1.47
N ILE A 95 -16.29 16.77 2.35
CA ILE A 95 -16.46 17.82 3.37
C ILE A 95 -15.77 19.10 2.91
N PRO A 96 -16.54 20.20 2.62
CA PRO A 96 -15.97 21.46 2.11
C PRO A 96 -14.92 22.10 3.03
N ARG A 97 -15.04 21.90 4.35
CA ARG A 97 -14.05 22.42 5.32
C ARG A 97 -12.67 21.73 5.17
N LEU A 98 -12.66 20.43 4.89
CA LEU A 98 -11.41 19.69 4.68
C LEU A 98 -10.81 19.99 3.31
N GLU A 99 -11.66 20.23 2.29
CA GLU A 99 -11.22 20.70 0.98
C GLU A 99 -10.56 22.09 1.08
N ALA A 100 -11.16 23.01 1.85
CA ALA A 100 -10.56 24.32 2.11
C ALA A 100 -9.19 24.21 2.78
N LEU A 101 -9.04 23.33 3.80
CA LEU A 101 -7.75 23.04 4.42
C LEU A 101 -6.72 22.51 3.42
N LYS A 102 -7.11 21.63 2.50
CA LYS A 102 -6.20 21.14 1.45
C LYS A 102 -5.70 22.28 0.55
N LYS A 103 -6.53 23.28 0.27
CA LYS A 103 -6.18 24.46 -0.52
C LYS A 103 -5.26 25.46 0.21
N GLU A 104 -5.19 25.42 1.56
CA GLU A 104 -4.26 26.22 2.37
C GLU A 104 -2.78 25.81 2.21
N GLY A 105 -2.49 24.74 1.47
CA GLY A 105 -1.12 24.27 1.22
C GLY A 105 -0.51 23.50 2.41
N GLN A 106 0.75 23.79 2.75
CA GLN A 106 1.47 23.01 3.77
C GLN A 106 0.85 23.09 5.17
N ALA A 107 0.32 24.25 5.57
CA ALA A 107 -0.31 24.43 6.87
C ALA A 107 -1.60 23.58 7.00
N GLY A 108 -2.43 23.56 5.95
CA GLY A 108 -3.62 22.73 5.90
C GLY A 108 -3.30 21.24 5.84
N GLN A 109 -2.27 20.85 5.09
CA GLN A 109 -1.81 19.47 5.02
C GLN A 109 -1.33 18.96 6.39
N ALA A 110 -0.65 19.78 7.18
CA ALA A 110 -0.25 19.41 8.55
C ALA A 110 -1.46 19.11 9.45
N LYS A 111 -2.54 19.89 9.33
CA LYS A 111 -3.80 19.62 10.07
C LYS A 111 -4.48 18.34 9.61
N ILE A 112 -4.53 18.07 8.30
CA ILE A 112 -5.07 16.82 7.75
C ILE A 112 -4.28 15.62 8.28
N THR A 113 -2.94 15.70 8.28
CA THR A 113 -2.08 14.66 8.88
C THR A 113 -2.38 14.45 10.36
N GLN A 114 -2.62 15.52 11.11
CA GLN A 114 -3.00 15.41 12.52
C GLN A 114 -4.35 14.69 12.73
N TYR A 115 -5.34 14.96 11.88
CA TYR A 115 -6.61 14.23 11.89
C TYR A 115 -6.42 12.75 11.52
N THR A 116 -5.54 12.46 10.57
CA THR A 116 -5.17 11.07 10.22
C THR A 116 -4.60 10.34 11.43
N ARG A 117 -3.73 10.97 12.22
CA ARG A 117 -3.17 10.37 13.45
C ARG A 117 -4.25 10.04 14.48
N TYR A 118 -5.19 10.96 14.73
CA TYR A 118 -6.28 10.72 15.68
C TYR A 118 -7.18 9.58 15.21
N LEU A 119 -7.56 9.58 13.94
CA LEU A 119 -8.38 8.53 13.36
C LEU A 119 -7.66 7.17 13.37
N THR A 120 -6.35 7.16 13.11
CA THR A 120 -5.51 5.94 13.19
C THR A 120 -5.56 5.33 14.58
N LEU A 121 -5.39 6.14 15.63
CA LEU A 121 -5.44 5.65 17.01
C LEU A 121 -6.82 5.10 17.37
N GLY A 122 -7.90 5.77 16.95
CA GLY A 122 -9.26 5.28 17.16
C GLY A 122 -9.51 3.94 16.47
N LEU A 123 -9.10 3.81 15.20
CA LEU A 123 -9.20 2.55 14.46
C LEU A 123 -8.30 1.45 15.06
N ALA A 124 -7.10 1.81 15.52
CA ALA A 124 -6.19 0.86 16.15
C ALA A 124 -6.78 0.27 17.43
N VAL A 125 -7.40 1.09 18.29
CA VAL A 125 -8.13 0.60 19.51
C VAL A 125 -9.24 -0.36 19.10
N LEU A 126 -10.05 0.00 18.10
CA LEU A 126 -11.16 -0.82 17.63
C LEU A 126 -10.67 -2.16 17.08
N GLN A 127 -9.65 -2.16 16.22
CA GLN A 127 -9.08 -3.37 15.63
C GLN A 127 -8.35 -4.22 16.68
N ALA A 128 -7.58 -3.61 17.59
CA ALA A 128 -6.93 -4.30 18.71
C ALA A 128 -7.94 -5.02 19.59
N THR A 129 -9.01 -4.33 19.97
CA THR A 129 -10.11 -4.90 20.76
C THR A 129 -10.69 -6.13 20.05
N GLY A 130 -10.91 -6.04 18.73
CA GLY A 130 -11.40 -7.14 17.94
C GLY A 130 -10.47 -8.35 17.91
N ILE A 131 -9.20 -8.13 17.62
CA ILE A 131 -8.21 -9.21 17.54
C ILE A 131 -8.00 -9.89 18.89
N VAL A 132 -7.91 -9.12 19.97
CA VAL A 132 -7.75 -9.68 21.31
C VAL A 132 -9.00 -10.44 21.74
N ALA A 133 -10.22 -9.98 21.40
CA ALA A 133 -11.44 -10.71 21.64
C ALA A 133 -11.49 -12.05 20.87
N LEU A 134 -11.06 -12.07 19.61
CA LEU A 134 -10.95 -13.30 18.80
C LEU A 134 -9.89 -14.24 19.37
N ALA A 135 -8.76 -13.72 19.85
CA ALA A 135 -7.73 -14.53 20.49
C ALA A 135 -8.24 -15.17 21.80
N ARG A 136 -9.03 -14.42 22.57
CA ARG A 136 -9.67 -14.89 23.80
C ARG A 136 -10.66 -16.04 23.56
N ASN A 137 -11.48 -15.90 22.52
CA ASN A 137 -12.49 -16.92 22.19
C ASN A 137 -11.92 -18.09 21.38
N GLY A 138 -10.61 -18.17 21.15
CA GLY A 138 -9.99 -19.21 20.30
C GLY A 138 -10.33 -19.12 18.83
N ALA A 139 -11.11 -18.12 18.41
CA ALA A 139 -11.56 -17.96 17.03
C ALA A 139 -10.47 -17.38 16.11
N LEU A 140 -9.38 -16.84 16.66
CA LEU A 140 -8.29 -16.26 15.88
C LEU A 140 -7.51 -17.33 15.11
N LEU A 141 -7.27 -18.48 15.71
CA LEU A 141 -6.54 -19.60 15.12
C LEU A 141 -7.50 -20.82 15.06
N GLN A 142 -8.36 -20.85 14.03
CA GLN A 142 -9.35 -21.91 13.87
C GLN A 142 -8.66 -23.29 13.77
N GLY A 143 -9.15 -24.25 14.54
CA GLY A 143 -8.59 -25.59 14.64
C GLY A 143 -7.57 -25.78 15.78
N CYS A 144 -7.20 -24.73 16.50
CA CYS A 144 -6.38 -24.85 17.69
C CYS A 144 -7.21 -24.93 18.97
N THR A 145 -7.00 -25.99 19.76
CA THR A 145 -7.70 -26.22 21.04
C THR A 145 -6.92 -25.70 22.25
N ARG A 146 -5.78 -25.03 22.03
CA ARG A 146 -4.93 -24.53 23.11
C ARG A 146 -5.22 -23.08 23.44
N ASP A 147 -5.15 -22.71 24.71
CA ASP A 147 -5.32 -21.34 25.15
C ASP A 147 -4.15 -20.49 24.65
N LEU A 148 -4.47 -19.43 23.88
CA LEU A 148 -3.49 -18.49 23.34
C LEU A 148 -2.99 -17.48 24.37
N LEU A 149 -3.78 -17.28 25.43
CA LEU A 149 -3.50 -16.34 26.52
C LEU A 149 -3.09 -17.10 27.79
N HIS A 150 -2.21 -16.51 28.59
CA HIS A 150 -1.85 -17.06 29.89
C HIS A 150 -2.98 -16.94 30.91
N ASP A 151 -3.62 -15.75 30.94
CA ASP A 151 -4.70 -15.44 31.86
C ASP A 151 -5.84 -14.76 31.11
N ASP A 152 -7.07 -15.22 31.38
CA ASP A 152 -8.28 -14.69 30.76
C ASP A 152 -8.92 -13.54 31.57
N THR A 153 -8.07 -12.69 32.17
CA THR A 153 -8.50 -11.58 33.02
C THR A 153 -8.75 -10.32 32.20
N THR A 154 -9.74 -9.52 32.61
CA THR A 154 -10.05 -8.23 31.96
C THR A 154 -8.85 -7.27 31.96
N SER A 155 -7.98 -7.34 32.99
CA SER A 155 -6.73 -6.56 33.01
C SER A 155 -5.77 -6.94 31.91
N THR A 156 -5.58 -8.25 31.63
CA THR A 156 -4.75 -8.74 30.53
C THR A 156 -5.29 -8.27 29.18
N PHE A 157 -6.62 -8.36 28.99
CA PHE A 157 -7.28 -7.84 27.79
C PHE A 157 -6.99 -6.35 27.57
N LEU A 158 -7.15 -5.51 28.57
CA LEU A 158 -6.87 -4.06 28.47
C LEU A 158 -5.39 -3.78 28.19
N VAL A 159 -4.47 -4.48 28.85
CA VAL A 159 -3.03 -4.32 28.62
C VAL A 159 -2.68 -4.69 27.19
N MET A 160 -3.23 -5.77 26.66
CA MET A 160 -3.00 -6.19 25.27
C MET A 160 -3.50 -5.14 24.26
N VAL A 161 -4.74 -4.64 24.42
CA VAL A 161 -5.32 -3.61 23.56
C VAL A 161 -4.48 -2.33 23.58
N VAL A 162 -4.10 -1.86 24.77
CA VAL A 162 -3.25 -0.66 24.91
C VAL A 162 -1.86 -0.89 24.27
N THR A 163 -1.26 -2.05 24.48
CA THR A 163 0.07 -2.37 23.94
C THR A 163 0.05 -2.43 22.42
N MET A 164 -0.93 -3.11 21.79
CA MET A 164 -1.06 -3.16 20.34
C MET A 164 -1.36 -1.79 19.73
N THR A 165 -2.19 -0.98 20.40
CA THR A 165 -2.47 0.39 19.96
C THR A 165 -1.23 1.28 20.06
N ALA A 166 -0.47 1.16 21.15
CA ALA A 166 0.82 1.85 21.29
C ALA A 166 1.81 1.40 20.22
N GLY A 167 1.85 0.10 19.89
CA GLY A 167 2.62 -0.43 18.79
C GLY A 167 2.30 0.22 17.45
N THR A 168 1.02 0.38 17.12
CA THR A 168 0.57 1.09 15.92
C THR A 168 1.00 2.56 15.93
N ALA A 169 0.92 3.23 17.08
CA ALA A 169 1.40 4.62 17.21
C ALA A 169 2.90 4.73 16.94
N VAL A 170 3.69 3.78 17.42
CA VAL A 170 5.14 3.70 17.15
C VAL A 170 5.41 3.47 15.67
N ILE A 171 4.70 2.53 15.02
CA ILE A 171 4.84 2.27 13.57
C ILE A 171 4.53 3.54 12.77
N MET A 172 3.44 4.22 13.09
CA MET A 172 3.07 5.49 12.45
C MET A 172 4.18 6.53 12.61
N TRP A 173 4.72 6.71 13.80
CA TRP A 173 5.83 7.62 14.07
C TRP A 173 7.09 7.23 13.29
N LEU A 174 7.45 5.94 13.23
CA LEU A 174 8.59 5.46 12.44
C LEU A 174 8.41 5.73 10.95
N GLY A 175 7.20 5.56 10.42
CA GLY A 175 6.88 5.87 9.02
C GLY A 175 7.00 7.35 8.70
N GLU A 176 6.49 8.22 9.57
CA GLU A 176 6.66 9.66 9.43
C GLU A 176 8.14 10.07 9.51
N LEU A 177 8.90 9.47 10.41
CA LEU A 177 10.32 9.75 10.59
C LEU A 177 11.14 9.37 9.33
N ILE A 178 10.80 8.26 8.65
CA ILE A 178 11.39 7.90 7.35
C ILE A 178 11.04 8.97 6.30
N THR A 179 9.79 9.43 6.26
CA THR A 179 9.34 10.43 5.29
C THR A 179 10.06 11.77 5.48
N ASP A 180 10.27 12.19 6.73
CA ASP A 180 10.89 13.48 7.05
C ASP A 180 12.42 13.47 6.87
N ARG A 181 13.09 12.40 7.30
CA ARG A 181 14.57 12.35 7.37
C ARG A 181 15.20 11.30 6.46
N GLY A 182 14.42 10.41 5.87
CA GLY A 182 14.88 9.33 5.01
C GLY A 182 14.78 9.65 3.52
N ILE A 183 14.47 8.61 2.75
CA ILE A 183 14.23 8.67 1.31
C ILE A 183 12.90 7.96 1.05
N GLY A 184 12.02 8.55 0.29
CA GLY A 184 10.76 7.94 -0.08
C GLY A 184 9.62 8.22 0.89
N ASN A 185 8.48 7.61 0.60
CA ASN A 185 7.33 7.62 1.51
C ASN A 185 7.54 6.53 2.57
N GLY A 186 7.69 6.93 3.84
CA GLY A 186 8.00 6.01 4.92
C GLY A 186 6.96 4.92 5.14
N MET A 187 5.68 5.26 4.96
CA MET A 187 4.60 4.27 5.08
C MET A 187 4.70 3.20 3.99
N SER A 188 4.96 3.59 2.75
CA SER A 188 5.16 2.65 1.64
C SER A 188 6.37 1.74 1.87
N ILE A 189 7.46 2.28 2.42
CA ILE A 189 8.67 1.50 2.74
C ILE A 189 8.40 0.48 3.86
N LEU A 190 7.63 0.85 4.88
CA LEU A 190 7.25 -0.09 5.94
C LEU A 190 6.35 -1.21 5.41
N ILE A 191 5.38 -0.92 4.53
CA ILE A 191 4.56 -1.94 3.87
C ILE A 191 5.44 -2.86 3.02
N PHE A 192 6.33 -2.28 2.21
CA PHE A 192 7.30 -3.03 1.42
C PHE A 192 8.13 -3.98 2.29
N THR A 193 8.61 -3.50 3.43
CA THR A 193 9.39 -4.29 4.38
C THR A 193 8.59 -5.47 4.94
N GLN A 194 7.30 -5.27 5.25
CA GLN A 194 6.42 -6.33 5.73
C GLN A 194 6.23 -7.41 4.68
N VAL A 195 5.89 -7.01 3.45
CA VAL A 195 5.67 -7.93 2.33
C VAL A 195 6.93 -8.70 1.98
N VAL A 196 8.08 -8.02 1.85
CA VAL A 196 9.37 -8.67 1.52
C VAL A 196 9.80 -9.65 2.62
N ALA A 197 9.47 -9.37 3.86
CA ALA A 197 9.88 -10.23 4.97
C ALA A 197 9.13 -11.57 5.03
N THR A 198 7.89 -11.64 4.55
CA THR A 198 7.12 -12.90 4.47
C THR A 198 7.46 -13.71 3.22
N PHE A 199 7.99 -13.06 2.19
CA PHE A 199 8.24 -13.64 0.89
C PHE A 199 9.17 -14.88 0.90
N PRO A 200 10.34 -14.88 1.58
CA PRO A 200 11.23 -16.06 1.62
C PRO A 200 10.58 -17.28 2.29
N ALA A 201 9.84 -17.06 3.39
CA ALA A 201 9.16 -18.14 4.10
C ALA A 201 8.04 -18.76 3.25
N ALA A 202 7.26 -17.92 2.55
CA ALA A 202 6.22 -18.38 1.65
C ALA A 202 6.79 -19.16 0.45
N LEU A 203 7.92 -18.72 -0.13
CA LEU A 203 8.63 -19.46 -1.18
C LEU A 203 9.10 -20.84 -0.68
N TRP A 204 9.70 -20.88 0.50
CA TRP A 204 10.14 -22.13 1.09
C TRP A 204 8.98 -23.09 1.40
N GLY A 205 7.84 -22.55 1.84
CA GLY A 205 6.60 -23.29 2.04
C GLY A 205 6.12 -23.99 0.77
N VAL A 206 6.18 -23.34 -0.39
CA VAL A 206 5.83 -23.98 -1.68
C VAL A 206 6.78 -25.14 -2.00
N GLN A 207 8.08 -24.95 -1.79
CA GLN A 207 9.06 -26.01 -2.05
C GLN A 207 8.85 -27.24 -1.16
N THR A 208 8.56 -27.03 0.14
CA THR A 208 8.36 -28.14 1.09
C THR A 208 7.04 -28.88 0.88
N SER A 209 5.96 -28.18 0.45
CA SER A 209 4.62 -28.75 0.27
C SER A 209 4.41 -29.40 -1.10
N LYS A 210 4.92 -28.82 -2.17
CA LYS A 210 4.64 -29.24 -3.57
C LYS A 210 5.89 -29.70 -4.34
N GLY A 211 7.09 -29.62 -3.76
CA GLY A 211 8.32 -30.11 -4.36
C GLY A 211 9.00 -29.11 -5.32
N TRP A 212 10.20 -29.51 -5.83
CA TRP A 212 11.08 -28.65 -6.63
C TRP A 212 10.50 -28.25 -8.00
N LEU A 213 9.70 -29.11 -8.64
CA LEU A 213 9.13 -28.83 -9.96
C LEU A 213 8.12 -27.67 -9.88
N VAL A 214 7.18 -27.74 -8.94
CA VAL A 214 6.17 -26.69 -8.72
C VAL A 214 6.85 -25.39 -8.27
N PHE A 215 7.84 -25.49 -7.39
CA PHE A 215 8.65 -24.33 -7.00
C PHE A 215 9.30 -23.64 -8.21
N GLY A 216 9.90 -24.41 -9.13
CA GLY A 216 10.51 -23.86 -10.36
C GLY A 216 9.47 -23.15 -11.25
N VAL A 217 8.31 -23.75 -11.44
CA VAL A 217 7.22 -23.13 -12.23
C VAL A 217 6.74 -21.83 -11.58
N VAL A 218 6.53 -21.82 -10.25
CA VAL A 218 6.12 -20.64 -9.49
C VAL A 218 7.16 -19.52 -9.61
N MET A 219 8.44 -19.83 -9.54
CA MET A 219 9.53 -18.85 -9.72
C MET A 219 9.52 -18.23 -11.12
N VAL A 220 9.35 -19.04 -12.16
CA VAL A 220 9.31 -18.54 -13.55
C VAL A 220 8.08 -17.64 -13.76
N ILE A 221 6.90 -18.07 -13.30
CA ILE A 221 5.68 -17.25 -13.39
C ILE A 221 5.86 -15.95 -12.60
N GLY A 222 6.40 -16.01 -11.40
CA GLY A 222 6.67 -14.83 -10.58
C GLY A 222 7.61 -13.82 -11.26
N LEU A 223 8.69 -14.29 -11.89
CA LEU A 223 9.60 -13.42 -12.64
C LEU A 223 8.93 -12.78 -13.85
N ILE A 224 8.09 -13.52 -14.57
CA ILE A 224 7.32 -12.98 -15.71
C ILE A 224 6.34 -11.91 -15.22
N LEU A 225 5.64 -12.16 -14.11
CA LEU A 225 4.73 -11.18 -13.50
C LEU A 225 5.46 -9.91 -13.05
N VAL A 226 6.59 -10.05 -12.37
CA VAL A 226 7.42 -8.90 -11.96
C VAL A 226 7.86 -8.09 -13.18
N ALA A 227 8.33 -8.75 -14.23
CA ALA A 227 8.75 -8.07 -15.47
C ALA A 227 7.57 -7.34 -16.14
N ALA A 228 6.40 -7.95 -16.22
CA ALA A 228 5.19 -7.34 -16.76
C ALA A 228 4.75 -6.11 -15.95
N VAL A 229 4.78 -6.21 -14.61
CA VAL A 229 4.44 -5.10 -13.71
C VAL A 229 5.42 -3.95 -13.89
N ILE A 230 6.73 -4.21 -13.93
CA ILE A 230 7.76 -3.17 -14.15
C ILE A 230 7.52 -2.46 -15.49
N PHE A 231 7.22 -3.22 -16.55
CA PHE A 231 6.98 -2.65 -17.87
C PHE A 231 5.78 -1.68 -17.86
N ILE A 232 4.66 -2.07 -17.25
CA ILE A 232 3.45 -1.24 -17.24
C ILE A 232 3.60 -0.05 -16.27
N GLU A 233 4.23 -0.24 -15.09
CA GLU A 233 4.47 0.84 -14.12
C GLU A 233 5.42 1.93 -14.66
N GLN A 234 6.29 1.59 -15.61
CA GLN A 234 7.15 2.56 -16.28
C GLN A 234 6.49 3.18 -17.52
N ALA A 235 5.41 2.59 -18.03
CA ALA A 235 4.71 3.09 -19.20
C ALA A 235 4.06 4.44 -18.92
N GLN A 236 4.36 5.43 -19.76
CA GLN A 236 3.84 6.79 -19.66
C GLN A 236 3.53 7.39 -21.00
N ARG A 237 2.43 8.11 -21.11
CA ARG A 237 2.13 8.96 -22.25
C ARG A 237 2.73 10.34 -22.03
N ARG A 238 3.58 10.80 -22.94
CA ARG A 238 4.22 12.11 -22.88
C ARG A 238 3.43 13.10 -23.73
N ILE A 239 2.81 14.09 -23.09
CA ILE A 239 2.11 15.18 -23.78
C ILE A 239 3.09 16.33 -23.97
N PRO A 240 3.43 16.71 -25.24
CA PRO A 240 4.37 17.79 -25.46
C PRO A 240 3.76 19.14 -25.04
N VAL A 241 4.55 19.94 -24.33
CA VAL A 241 4.22 21.31 -23.93
C VAL A 241 5.29 22.25 -24.46
N GLN A 242 4.87 23.32 -25.09
CA GLN A 242 5.75 24.37 -25.57
C GLN A 242 5.53 25.64 -24.77
N TYR A 243 6.61 26.31 -24.40
CA TYR A 243 6.55 27.61 -23.76
C TYR A 243 6.84 28.70 -24.78
N ALA A 244 6.11 29.82 -24.68
CA ALA A 244 6.29 30.96 -25.56
C ALA A 244 7.70 31.53 -25.44
N ARG A 245 8.33 31.81 -26.56
CA ARG A 245 9.62 32.50 -26.61
C ARG A 245 9.41 33.98 -26.31
N ARG A 246 10.19 34.52 -25.40
CA ARG A 246 10.19 35.96 -25.12
C ARG A 246 11.49 36.59 -25.68
N MET A 247 11.36 37.64 -26.46
CA MET A 247 12.49 38.47 -26.83
C MET A 247 12.69 39.55 -25.76
N VAL A 248 13.87 39.60 -25.15
CA VAL A 248 14.27 40.66 -24.27
C VAL A 248 15.49 41.33 -24.88
N GLY A 249 15.27 42.47 -25.52
CA GLY A 249 16.30 43.17 -26.34
C GLY A 249 16.67 42.34 -27.58
N ARG A 250 17.95 42.07 -27.81
CA ARG A 250 18.48 41.27 -28.92
C ARG A 250 18.60 39.77 -28.59
N LYS A 251 18.29 39.32 -27.35
CA LYS A 251 18.43 37.93 -26.94
C LYS A 251 17.08 37.27 -26.84
N MET A 252 16.94 36.07 -27.42
CA MET A 252 15.80 35.20 -27.26
C MET A 252 15.95 34.39 -25.98
N PHE A 253 14.98 34.50 -25.08
CA PHE A 253 14.87 33.69 -23.87
C PHE A 253 13.63 32.83 -23.94
N GLY A 254 13.75 31.55 -23.52
CA GLY A 254 12.66 30.60 -23.52
C GLY A 254 12.57 29.77 -24.82
N GLY A 255 11.53 28.98 -24.93
CA GLY A 255 11.29 28.09 -26.06
C GLY A 255 11.75 26.65 -25.82
N ASN A 256 11.99 26.29 -24.56
CA ASN A 256 12.20 24.89 -24.18
C ASN A 256 10.89 24.13 -24.36
N SER A 257 10.92 23.06 -25.13
CA SER A 257 9.84 22.10 -25.17
C SER A 257 10.01 21.13 -24.01
N THR A 258 8.98 20.94 -23.23
CA THR A 258 8.91 19.93 -22.17
C THR A 258 7.73 19.02 -22.41
N TYR A 259 7.49 18.05 -21.55
CA TYR A 259 6.31 17.18 -21.66
C TYR A 259 5.71 16.93 -20.28
N ILE A 260 4.38 16.70 -20.28
CA ILE A 260 3.65 16.21 -19.10
C ILE A 260 3.63 14.70 -19.18
N PRO A 261 4.29 13.97 -18.24
CA PRO A 261 4.22 12.52 -18.21
C PRO A 261 2.93 12.06 -17.52
N LEU A 262 2.05 11.38 -18.25
CA LEU A 262 0.89 10.71 -17.70
C LEU A 262 1.19 9.21 -17.63
N LYS A 263 1.34 8.65 -16.44
CA LYS A 263 1.55 7.21 -16.23
C LYS A 263 0.30 6.43 -16.66
N VAL A 264 0.45 5.22 -17.19
CA VAL A 264 -0.68 4.32 -17.48
C VAL A 264 -1.36 3.94 -16.18
N ASN A 265 -0.58 3.57 -15.17
CA ASN A 265 -1.07 3.42 -13.80
C ASN A 265 -0.83 4.71 -13.01
N GLN A 266 -1.76 5.68 -13.11
CA GLN A 266 -1.68 6.95 -12.38
C GLN A 266 -2.02 6.77 -10.90
N ALA A 267 -2.87 5.79 -10.59
CA ALA A 267 -3.33 5.52 -9.23
C ALA A 267 -2.32 4.72 -8.39
N GLY A 268 -1.31 4.10 -9.01
CA GLY A 268 -0.38 3.21 -8.32
C GLY A 268 -1.10 1.99 -7.72
N ILE A 269 -0.67 1.58 -6.54
CA ILE A 269 -1.21 0.42 -5.82
C ILE A 269 -2.38 0.76 -4.89
N ILE A 270 -2.66 2.04 -4.68
CA ILE A 270 -3.61 2.54 -3.68
C ILE A 270 -5.02 1.97 -3.86
N PRO A 271 -5.60 1.91 -5.08
CA PRO A 271 -6.92 1.31 -5.30
C PRO A 271 -7.05 -0.13 -4.84
N VAL A 272 -5.99 -0.91 -4.99
CA VAL A 272 -5.96 -2.33 -4.59
C VAL A 272 -5.99 -2.45 -3.07
N ILE A 273 -5.23 -1.59 -2.36
CA ILE A 273 -5.25 -1.52 -0.90
C ILE A 273 -6.63 -1.06 -0.41
N PHE A 274 -7.29 -0.12 -1.09
CA PHE A 274 -8.64 0.34 -0.75
C PHE A 274 -9.67 -0.78 -0.88
N ALA A 275 -9.64 -1.50 -2.01
CA ALA A 275 -10.55 -2.60 -2.26
C ALA A 275 -10.39 -3.71 -1.21
N SER A 276 -9.15 -4.10 -0.89
CA SER A 276 -8.89 -5.12 0.13
C SER A 276 -9.30 -4.66 1.54
N SER A 277 -9.03 -3.40 1.89
CA SER A 277 -9.43 -2.85 3.19
C SER A 277 -10.95 -2.76 3.34
N LEU A 278 -11.68 -2.43 2.27
CA LEU A 278 -13.14 -2.38 2.30
C LEU A 278 -13.77 -3.78 2.43
N LEU A 279 -13.22 -4.77 1.73
CA LEU A 279 -13.68 -6.16 1.85
C LEU A 279 -13.33 -6.80 3.20
N TYR A 280 -12.33 -6.27 3.89
CA TYR A 280 -11.97 -6.71 5.23
C TYR A 280 -13.03 -6.34 6.29
N LEU A 281 -13.75 -5.22 6.14
CA LEU A 281 -14.76 -4.79 7.12
C LEU A 281 -15.94 -5.77 7.27
N PRO A 282 -16.60 -6.24 6.19
CA PRO A 282 -17.60 -7.30 6.27
C PRO A 282 -17.06 -8.59 6.88
N ALA A 283 -15.84 -8.97 6.53
CA ALA A 283 -15.19 -10.14 7.07
C ALA A 283 -14.97 -10.07 8.59
N MET A 284 -14.57 -8.91 9.11
CA MET A 284 -14.51 -8.67 10.56
C MET A 284 -15.89 -8.82 11.22
N ALA A 285 -16.95 -8.29 10.61
CA ALA A 285 -18.30 -8.38 11.16
C ALA A 285 -18.77 -9.84 11.32
N VAL A 286 -18.44 -10.72 10.38
CA VAL A 286 -18.70 -12.16 10.47
C VAL A 286 -17.89 -12.82 11.59
N GLN A 287 -16.59 -12.46 11.71
CA GLN A 287 -15.72 -13.01 12.74
C GLN A 287 -16.14 -12.65 14.16
N PHE A 288 -16.70 -11.44 14.36
CA PHE A 288 -17.21 -11.03 15.69
C PHE A 288 -18.47 -11.77 16.13
N ASN A 289 -19.22 -12.35 15.19
CA ASN A 289 -20.47 -13.04 15.48
C ASN A 289 -20.52 -14.41 14.76
N PRO A 290 -19.64 -15.37 15.09
CA PRO A 290 -19.55 -16.65 14.37
C PRO A 290 -20.80 -17.53 14.56
N GLU A 291 -21.57 -17.35 15.64
CA GLU A 291 -22.77 -18.13 15.95
C GLU A 291 -24.09 -17.42 15.59
N SER A 292 -24.02 -16.26 14.94
CA SER A 292 -25.26 -15.55 14.61
C SER A 292 -26.00 -16.24 13.45
N SER A 293 -27.24 -16.67 13.71
CA SER A 293 -28.16 -17.21 12.69
C SER A 293 -28.73 -16.11 11.78
N ASN A 294 -28.01 -15.01 11.59
CA ASN A 294 -28.46 -13.91 10.77
C ASN A 294 -28.17 -14.23 9.29
N PRO A 295 -29.18 -14.35 8.41
CA PRO A 295 -28.98 -14.78 7.03
C PRO A 295 -28.06 -13.85 6.24
N VAL A 296 -27.94 -12.58 6.64
CA VAL A 296 -27.03 -11.61 6.00
C VAL A 296 -25.57 -11.91 6.33
N LEU A 297 -25.27 -12.23 7.60
CA LEU A 297 -23.90 -12.58 8.03
C LEU A 297 -23.47 -13.92 7.45
N ASP A 298 -24.38 -14.89 7.36
CA ASP A 298 -24.11 -16.17 6.74
C ASP A 298 -23.83 -16.01 5.23
N PHE A 299 -24.63 -15.21 4.53
CA PHE A 299 -24.36 -14.85 3.13
C PHE A 299 -22.99 -14.20 2.95
N ILE A 300 -22.63 -13.21 3.78
CA ILE A 300 -21.34 -12.54 3.72
C ILE A 300 -20.21 -13.52 4.02
N GLY A 301 -20.36 -14.37 5.04
CA GLY A 301 -19.38 -15.38 5.43
C GLY A 301 -19.10 -16.37 4.31
N THR A 302 -20.16 -16.88 3.67
CA THR A 302 -20.05 -17.90 2.62
C THR A 302 -19.51 -17.32 1.31
N TYR A 303 -19.95 -16.12 0.90
CA TYR A 303 -19.71 -15.61 -0.44
C TYR A 303 -18.65 -14.52 -0.53
N LEU A 304 -18.37 -13.79 0.56
CA LEU A 304 -17.46 -12.61 0.56
C LEU A 304 -16.23 -12.78 1.45
N VAL A 305 -16.14 -13.81 2.29
CA VAL A 305 -15.00 -14.02 3.18
C VAL A 305 -14.05 -15.10 2.66
N GLY A 306 -14.56 -16.12 1.97
CA GLY A 306 -13.81 -17.32 1.58
C GLY A 306 -12.68 -17.09 0.55
N GLY A 307 -12.64 -15.94 -0.12
CA GLY A 307 -11.60 -15.66 -1.13
C GLY A 307 -11.67 -16.48 -2.42
N ASP A 308 -12.21 -17.67 -2.36
CA ASP A 308 -12.27 -18.64 -3.47
C ASP A 308 -13.54 -18.50 -4.30
N HIS A 309 -14.55 -17.82 -3.75
CA HIS A 309 -15.84 -17.72 -4.41
C HIS A 309 -15.81 -16.67 -5.55
N PRO A 310 -16.41 -16.97 -6.73
CA PRO A 310 -16.45 -16.03 -7.86
C PRO A 310 -17.04 -14.65 -7.51
N LEU A 311 -18.00 -14.59 -6.59
CA LEU A 311 -18.60 -13.34 -6.14
C LEU A 311 -17.59 -12.43 -5.43
N TYR A 312 -16.71 -13.00 -4.60
CA TYR A 312 -15.60 -12.27 -4.00
C TYR A 312 -14.68 -11.69 -5.07
N MET A 313 -14.26 -12.49 -6.05
CA MET A 313 -13.36 -12.08 -7.12
C MET A 313 -13.98 -10.95 -7.98
N ILE A 314 -15.27 -11.06 -8.33
CA ILE A 314 -15.99 -10.05 -9.09
C ILE A 314 -16.12 -8.75 -8.29
N SER A 315 -16.49 -8.85 -7.02
CA SER A 315 -16.62 -7.69 -6.13
C SER A 315 -15.28 -6.98 -5.94
N TYR A 316 -14.21 -7.74 -5.73
CA TYR A 316 -12.86 -7.21 -5.59
C TYR A 316 -12.39 -6.49 -6.86
N PHE A 317 -12.60 -7.09 -8.02
CA PHE A 317 -12.29 -6.50 -9.32
C PHE A 317 -13.06 -5.20 -9.57
N ALA A 318 -14.38 -5.21 -9.31
CA ALA A 318 -15.24 -4.03 -9.47
C ALA A 318 -14.81 -2.89 -8.53
N LEU A 319 -14.46 -3.21 -7.28
CA LEU A 319 -13.96 -2.23 -6.32
C LEU A 319 -12.62 -1.65 -6.76
N ILE A 320 -11.69 -2.45 -7.28
CA ILE A 320 -10.41 -1.95 -7.81
C ILE A 320 -10.64 -0.96 -8.94
N ILE A 321 -11.53 -1.28 -9.90
CA ILE A 321 -11.86 -0.36 -11.00
C ILE A 321 -12.46 0.93 -10.45
N PHE A 322 -13.46 0.82 -9.57
CA PHE A 322 -14.12 1.97 -8.96
C PHE A 322 -13.11 2.88 -8.24
N PHE A 323 -12.27 2.32 -7.37
CA PHE A 323 -11.29 3.09 -6.64
C PHE A 323 -10.17 3.65 -7.52
N THR A 324 -9.84 3.00 -8.63
CA THR A 324 -8.86 3.53 -9.60
C THR A 324 -9.37 4.81 -10.22
N TYR A 325 -10.59 4.82 -10.74
CA TYR A 325 -11.19 6.04 -11.30
C TYR A 325 -11.36 7.12 -10.25
N PHE A 326 -11.83 6.74 -9.07
CA PHE A 326 -12.03 7.66 -7.96
C PHE A 326 -10.71 8.31 -7.55
N TYR A 327 -9.65 7.53 -7.34
CA TYR A 327 -8.34 8.05 -6.91
C TYR A 327 -7.68 8.94 -7.97
N VAL A 328 -7.76 8.55 -9.23
CA VAL A 328 -7.22 9.36 -10.33
C VAL A 328 -7.92 10.71 -10.41
N SER A 329 -9.23 10.76 -10.23
CA SER A 329 -9.99 12.01 -10.24
C SER A 329 -9.61 12.99 -9.13
N ILE A 330 -9.14 12.47 -7.98
CA ILE A 330 -8.71 13.29 -6.84
C ILE A 330 -7.24 13.73 -6.97
N THR A 331 -6.40 12.86 -7.51
CA THR A 331 -4.94 13.07 -7.54
C THR A 331 -4.53 13.99 -8.68
N PHE A 332 -5.20 13.89 -9.82
CA PHE A 332 -4.91 14.71 -10.99
C PHE A 332 -6.09 15.64 -11.28
N ASN A 333 -5.87 16.94 -11.07
CA ASN A 333 -6.86 17.97 -11.38
C ASN A 333 -6.52 18.63 -12.73
N PRO A 334 -7.23 18.30 -13.83
CA PRO A 334 -6.95 18.87 -15.16
C PRO A 334 -7.11 20.40 -15.21
N VAL A 335 -8.05 20.95 -14.43
CA VAL A 335 -8.32 22.39 -14.34
C VAL A 335 -7.09 23.13 -13.81
N GLU A 336 -6.57 22.67 -12.66
CA GLU A 336 -5.41 23.30 -12.02
C GLU A 336 -4.17 23.20 -12.90
N VAL A 337 -3.95 22.08 -13.57
CA VAL A 337 -2.82 21.90 -14.50
C VAL A 337 -2.94 22.82 -15.70
N ALA A 338 -4.13 22.95 -16.31
CA ALA A 338 -4.39 23.85 -17.43
C ALA A 338 -4.22 25.32 -17.05
N ASP A 339 -4.70 25.73 -15.88
CA ASP A 339 -4.54 27.10 -15.37
C ASP A 339 -3.08 27.43 -15.05
N ASN A 340 -2.33 26.52 -14.45
CA ASN A 340 -0.91 26.69 -14.19
C ASN A 340 -0.14 26.79 -15.51
N MET A 341 -0.43 25.95 -16.50
CA MET A 341 0.17 26.06 -17.83
C MET A 341 -0.10 27.45 -18.46
N LYS A 342 -1.36 27.93 -18.38
CA LYS A 342 -1.74 29.24 -18.89
C LYS A 342 -0.96 30.37 -18.19
N LYS A 343 -0.83 30.31 -16.85
CA LYS A 343 -0.09 31.30 -16.05
C LYS A 343 1.39 31.38 -16.44
N TYR A 344 2.01 30.24 -16.74
CA TYR A 344 3.42 30.17 -17.13
C TYR A 344 3.66 30.31 -18.64
N GLY A 345 2.61 30.58 -19.43
CA GLY A 345 2.72 30.76 -20.88
C GLY A 345 3.00 29.45 -21.66
N GLY A 346 2.70 28.30 -21.04
CA GLY A 346 2.77 27.00 -21.68
C GLY A 346 1.50 26.68 -22.47
N PHE A 347 1.66 25.97 -23.60
CA PHE A 347 0.53 25.49 -24.39
C PHE A 347 0.86 24.14 -25.02
N ILE A 348 -0.18 23.37 -25.31
CA ILE A 348 -0.06 22.11 -26.05
C ILE A 348 -0.17 22.44 -27.55
N PRO A 349 0.77 21.98 -28.40
CA PRO A 349 0.70 22.24 -29.85
C PRO A 349 -0.64 21.84 -30.44
N GLY A 350 -1.31 22.77 -31.13
CA GLY A 350 -2.62 22.55 -31.72
C GLY A 350 -3.84 22.72 -30.80
N ILE A 351 -3.63 23.02 -29.48
CA ILE A 351 -4.72 23.21 -28.51
C ILE A 351 -4.59 24.58 -27.86
N ARG A 352 -5.70 25.34 -27.84
CA ARG A 352 -5.72 26.66 -27.21
C ARG A 352 -5.59 26.55 -25.70
N ALA A 353 -4.75 27.42 -25.09
CA ALA A 353 -4.58 27.46 -23.64
C ALA A 353 -5.89 27.79 -22.90
N GLY A 354 -6.15 27.17 -21.75
CA GLY A 354 -7.34 27.31 -20.94
C GLY A 354 -8.29 26.11 -21.03
N LYS A 355 -9.59 26.33 -21.12
CA LYS A 355 -10.62 25.28 -21.11
C LYS A 355 -10.40 24.15 -22.14
N PRO A 356 -10.03 24.43 -23.42
CA PRO A 356 -9.73 23.35 -24.36
C PRO A 356 -8.57 22.45 -23.94
N THR A 357 -7.59 22.99 -23.21
CA THR A 357 -6.48 22.22 -22.64
C THR A 357 -6.97 21.32 -21.48
N GLU A 358 -7.84 21.83 -20.63
CA GLU A 358 -8.51 21.07 -19.57
C GLU A 358 -9.32 19.89 -20.14
N ASP A 359 -10.17 20.15 -21.14
CA ASP A 359 -10.99 19.13 -21.79
C ASP A 359 -10.12 18.04 -22.44
N TYR A 360 -9.04 18.43 -23.10
CA TYR A 360 -8.09 17.49 -23.70
C TYR A 360 -7.38 16.63 -22.63
N LEU A 361 -6.88 17.23 -21.56
CA LEU A 361 -6.22 16.51 -20.48
C LEU A 361 -7.18 15.53 -19.79
N SER A 362 -8.41 15.96 -19.53
CA SER A 362 -9.47 15.12 -18.97
C SER A 362 -9.81 13.93 -19.88
N TYR A 363 -9.95 14.17 -21.19
CA TYR A 363 -10.17 13.11 -22.18
C TYR A 363 -9.03 12.10 -22.20
N VAL A 364 -7.77 12.56 -22.27
CA VAL A 364 -6.60 11.68 -22.29
C VAL A 364 -6.51 10.88 -21.00
N LEU A 365 -6.72 11.52 -19.85
CA LEU A 365 -6.69 10.89 -18.54
C LEU A 365 -7.71 9.75 -18.43
N SER A 366 -8.96 10.01 -18.78
CA SER A 366 -10.03 9.00 -18.76
C SER A 366 -9.69 7.79 -19.63
N ARG A 367 -9.11 8.02 -20.80
CA ARG A 367 -8.72 6.94 -21.74
C ARG A 367 -7.52 6.12 -21.26
N ILE A 368 -6.58 6.73 -20.54
CA ILE A 368 -5.42 6.03 -19.98
C ILE A 368 -5.79 5.28 -18.69
N THR A 369 -6.71 5.83 -17.88
CA THR A 369 -7.15 5.21 -16.64
C THR A 369 -7.83 3.87 -16.87
N PHE A 370 -8.57 3.71 -17.96
CA PHE A 370 -9.27 2.45 -18.27
C PHE A 370 -8.33 1.22 -18.37
N PRO A 371 -7.33 1.20 -19.25
CA PRO A 371 -6.38 0.09 -19.30
C PRO A 371 -5.57 -0.07 -18.01
N GLY A 372 -5.27 1.03 -17.30
CA GLY A 372 -4.63 0.99 -16.00
C GLY A 372 -5.47 0.29 -14.93
N ALA A 373 -6.78 0.56 -14.89
CA ALA A 373 -7.71 -0.07 -13.95
C ALA A 373 -7.88 -1.57 -14.23
N ILE A 374 -8.01 -1.96 -15.50
CA ILE A 374 -8.08 -3.37 -15.91
C ILE A 374 -6.79 -4.10 -15.54
N TYR A 375 -5.64 -3.49 -15.82
CA TYR A 375 -4.34 -4.04 -15.46
C TYR A 375 -4.23 -4.32 -13.94
N LEU A 376 -4.56 -3.34 -13.10
CA LEU A 376 -4.55 -3.52 -11.64
C LEU A 376 -5.49 -4.64 -11.18
N GLY A 377 -6.70 -4.67 -11.73
CA GLY A 377 -7.67 -5.71 -11.42
C GLY A 377 -7.20 -7.10 -11.84
N LEU A 378 -6.68 -7.26 -13.06
CA LEU A 378 -6.19 -8.54 -13.55
C LEU A 378 -5.00 -9.06 -12.73
N ILE A 379 -4.00 -8.21 -12.46
CA ILE A 379 -2.85 -8.63 -11.65
C ILE A 379 -3.27 -9.02 -10.23
N SER A 380 -4.23 -8.32 -9.64
CA SER A 380 -4.74 -8.65 -8.32
C SER A 380 -5.54 -9.95 -8.30
N LEU A 381 -6.19 -10.33 -9.41
CA LEU A 381 -6.96 -11.57 -9.53
C LEU A 381 -6.11 -12.80 -9.90
N VAL A 382 -4.99 -12.62 -10.63
CA VAL A 382 -4.16 -13.75 -11.08
C VAL A 382 -3.83 -14.74 -9.96
N PRO A 383 -3.41 -14.33 -8.77
CA PRO A 383 -3.14 -15.27 -7.69
C PRO A 383 -4.39 -15.99 -7.19
N LEU A 384 -5.52 -15.27 -7.06
CA LEU A 384 -6.79 -15.86 -6.62
C LEU A 384 -7.28 -16.93 -7.59
N ILE A 385 -7.16 -16.67 -8.88
CA ILE A 385 -7.49 -17.63 -9.94
C ILE A 385 -6.51 -18.82 -9.93
N ALA A 386 -5.21 -18.56 -9.73
CA ALA A 386 -4.21 -19.61 -9.64
C ALA A 386 -4.45 -20.52 -8.43
N PHE A 387 -4.85 -19.98 -7.29
CA PHE A 387 -5.25 -20.75 -6.12
C PHE A 387 -6.46 -21.66 -6.38
N ALA A 388 -7.51 -21.09 -6.96
CA ALA A 388 -8.72 -21.83 -7.29
C ALA A 388 -8.45 -22.96 -8.31
N ALA A 389 -7.50 -22.79 -9.22
CA ALA A 389 -7.17 -23.77 -10.27
C ALA A 389 -6.22 -24.89 -9.80
N ILE A 390 -5.32 -24.63 -8.83
CA ILE A 390 -4.25 -25.55 -8.43
C ILE A 390 -4.59 -26.28 -7.13
N GLU A 391 -5.70 -25.92 -6.46
CA GLU A 391 -6.05 -26.39 -5.10
C GLU A 391 -4.84 -26.29 -4.13
N ALA A 392 -3.99 -25.31 -4.37
CA ALA A 392 -2.83 -25.06 -3.55
C ALA A 392 -3.28 -24.33 -2.28
N SER A 393 -2.75 -24.76 -1.13
CA SER A 393 -2.87 -23.99 0.10
C SER A 393 -2.49 -22.53 -0.16
N GLN A 394 -3.22 -21.58 0.41
CA GLN A 394 -3.25 -20.15 0.10
C GLN A 394 -1.93 -19.37 0.26
N ASN A 395 -0.81 -20.05 0.36
CA ASN A 395 0.55 -19.51 0.53
C ASN A 395 1.26 -19.25 -0.81
N PHE A 396 0.56 -18.62 -1.78
CA PHE A 396 1.25 -18.24 -3.02
C PHE A 396 2.03 -16.95 -2.80
N PRO A 397 3.39 -17.01 -2.80
CA PRO A 397 4.23 -15.84 -2.46
C PRO A 397 4.08 -14.68 -3.44
N PHE A 398 3.68 -14.96 -4.66
CA PHE A 398 3.45 -13.96 -5.70
C PHE A 398 2.00 -13.47 -5.75
N GLY A 399 1.37 -13.23 -4.60
CA GLY A 399 0.08 -12.54 -4.55
C GLY A 399 0.14 -11.24 -5.38
N GLY A 400 -0.87 -10.96 -6.22
CA GLY A 400 -0.86 -9.78 -7.10
C GLY A 400 -0.63 -8.47 -6.37
N THR A 401 -1.21 -8.33 -5.17
CA THR A 401 -0.98 -7.18 -4.28
C THR A 401 0.46 -7.10 -3.80
N SER A 402 1.07 -8.24 -3.43
CA SER A 402 2.46 -8.30 -2.94
C SER A 402 3.45 -7.86 -4.02
N ILE A 403 3.29 -8.35 -5.26
CA ILE A 403 4.14 -7.97 -6.38
C ILE A 403 3.97 -6.48 -6.70
N LEU A 404 2.73 -5.99 -6.77
CA LEU A 404 2.44 -4.57 -7.03
C LEU A 404 3.09 -3.67 -5.97
N ILE A 405 2.98 -4.04 -4.69
CA ILE A 405 3.61 -3.31 -3.58
C ILE A 405 5.13 -3.34 -3.72
N MET A 406 5.72 -4.54 -3.92
CA MET A 406 7.18 -4.67 -4.03
C MET A 406 7.73 -3.87 -5.20
N VAL A 407 7.15 -4.01 -6.38
CA VAL A 407 7.64 -3.33 -7.58
C VAL A 407 7.34 -1.83 -7.55
N GLY A 408 6.13 -1.44 -7.17
CA GLY A 408 5.71 -0.04 -7.13
C GLY A 408 6.56 0.78 -6.17
N VAL A 409 6.71 0.31 -4.93
CA VAL A 409 7.52 1.02 -3.91
C VAL A 409 9.00 1.02 -4.28
N ALA A 410 9.54 -0.11 -4.78
CA ALA A 410 10.93 -0.17 -5.23
C ALA A 410 11.22 0.84 -6.35
N LEU A 411 10.35 0.90 -7.38
CA LEU A 411 10.50 1.85 -8.48
C LEU A 411 10.39 3.30 -8.04
N ASP A 412 9.43 3.62 -7.18
CA ASP A 412 9.27 4.98 -6.67
C ASP A 412 10.47 5.41 -5.80
N THR A 413 10.99 4.51 -4.96
CA THR A 413 12.19 4.76 -4.15
C THR A 413 13.42 4.98 -5.02
N VAL A 414 13.62 4.14 -6.06
CA VAL A 414 14.73 4.31 -7.01
C VAL A 414 14.66 5.64 -7.75
N LYS A 415 13.46 6.03 -8.24
CA LYS A 415 13.26 7.33 -8.91
C LYS A 415 13.56 8.50 -7.99
N GLN A 416 13.21 8.42 -6.71
CA GLN A 416 13.53 9.46 -5.74
C GLN A 416 15.04 9.55 -5.46
N ILE A 417 15.74 8.40 -5.38
CA ILE A 417 17.21 8.37 -5.26
C ILE A 417 17.85 9.01 -6.49
N GLU A 418 17.41 8.64 -7.70
CA GLU A 418 17.92 9.23 -8.95
C GLU A 418 17.68 10.74 -9.03
N SER A 419 16.50 11.21 -8.64
CA SER A 419 16.17 12.64 -8.59
C SER A 419 17.08 13.40 -7.64
N GLN A 420 17.34 12.87 -6.43
CA GLN A 420 18.24 13.49 -5.46
C GLN A 420 19.72 13.50 -5.94
N LEU A 421 20.14 12.47 -6.65
CA LEU A 421 21.47 12.42 -7.28
C LEU A 421 21.62 13.45 -8.40
N GLN A 422 20.59 13.60 -9.25
CA GLN A 422 20.61 14.59 -10.35
C GLN A 422 20.66 16.02 -9.82
N GLN A 423 19.88 16.36 -8.81
CA GLN A 423 19.90 17.70 -8.19
C GLN A 423 21.30 18.11 -7.72
N ARG A 424 22.06 17.16 -7.15
CA ARG A 424 23.44 17.42 -6.68
C ARG A 424 24.46 17.56 -7.80
N ASN A 425 24.30 16.83 -8.90
CA ASN A 425 25.18 17.02 -10.04
C ASN A 425 25.08 18.43 -10.63
N TYR A 426 23.89 19.07 -10.56
CA TYR A 426 23.71 20.45 -10.96
C TYR A 426 24.39 21.45 -10.00
N GLU A 427 24.37 21.21 -8.69
CA GLU A 427 25.09 22.07 -7.72
C GLU A 427 26.62 22.00 -7.89
N GLY A 428 27.17 20.90 -8.38
CA GLY A 428 28.58 20.73 -8.68
C GLY A 428 29.06 21.51 -9.91
N PHE A 429 28.16 21.92 -10.81
CA PHE A 429 28.48 22.76 -11.97
C PHE A 429 28.46 24.27 -11.67
N LEU A 430 27.91 24.65 -10.52
CA LEU A 430 27.80 26.08 -10.10
C LEU A 430 28.90 26.49 -9.11
N LYS A 431 29.82 25.60 -8.77
CA LYS A 431 31.08 25.85 -8.08
C LYS A 431 32.23 25.71 -9.07
#